data_72bf8c50978b01927e7d9f93bd61109c
#
_entry.id   72bf8c50978b01927e7d9f93bd61109c
#
_cell.length_a   1.000
_cell.length_b   1.000
_cell.length_c   1.000
_cell.angle_alpha   90.00
_cell.angle_beta   90.00
_cell.angle_gamma   90.00
#
_symmetry.space_group_name_H-M   'P 1'
#
loop_
_entity.id
_entity.type
_entity.pdbx_description
1 polymer ?
#
loop_
_entity_poly.entity_id
_entity_poly.type
_entity_poly.pdbx_seq_one_letter_code
_entity_poly.pdbx_strand_id
1 'polypeptide(L)'
;MTKIAIISGEGQLPLLIGKNLINKKFNILFICLKDFADPLLYKKFNFLEISITSFSKILKALQKEKVDEIIMVGKISRFNILDINFDLNTLGLIKKYFLESKGDDKLLITISNFFLQKGFPLFNWIEECPELIAKEDNLTKV
;
A
#
# COMPACT_ATOMS: atom_id res chain seq x y z
N MET A 1 -10.31 15.02 -10.43
CA MET A 1 -9.13 14.93 -9.53
C MET A 1 -8.82 13.47 -9.26
N THR A 2 -7.60 13.09 -9.47
CA THR A 2 -7.17 11.71 -9.25
C THR A 2 -7.21 11.36 -7.76
N LYS A 3 -7.87 10.28 -7.42
CA LYS A 3 -7.92 9.79 -6.04
C LYS A 3 -6.97 8.62 -5.88
N ILE A 4 -6.05 8.75 -4.94
CA ILE A 4 -5.00 7.78 -4.70
C ILE A 4 -5.15 7.23 -3.29
N ALA A 5 -5.12 5.90 -3.17
CA ALA A 5 -5.07 5.26 -1.87
C ALA A 5 -3.63 4.85 -1.58
N ILE A 6 -3.14 5.23 -0.41
CA ILE A 6 -1.80 4.83 0.06
C ILE A 6 -1.97 3.70 1.06
N ILE A 7 -1.64 2.50 0.63
CA ILE A 7 -1.65 1.33 1.50
C ILE A 7 -0.37 1.39 2.33
N SER A 8 -0.53 1.69 3.62
CA SER A 8 0.54 2.17 4.47
C SER A 8 0.96 1.12 5.49
N GLY A 9 2.22 0.71 5.43
CA GLY A 9 2.84 -0.14 6.43
C GLY A 9 3.51 0.67 7.53
N GLU A 10 4.55 0.12 8.13
CA GLU A 10 5.29 0.76 9.21
C GLU A 10 6.12 1.94 8.72
N GLY A 11 6.37 2.88 9.63
CA GLY A 11 7.24 4.02 9.39
C GLY A 11 6.49 5.26 8.94
N GLN A 12 7.24 6.32 8.64
CA GLN A 12 6.65 7.61 8.32
C GLN A 12 6.63 7.91 6.82
N LEU A 13 7.27 7.11 6.00
CA LEU A 13 7.34 7.38 4.57
C LEU A 13 5.95 7.48 3.91
N PRO A 14 4.99 6.60 4.22
CA PRO A 14 3.66 6.75 3.64
C PRO A 14 3.03 8.10 3.95
N LEU A 15 3.19 8.57 5.17
CA LEU A 15 2.65 9.85 5.59
C LEU A 15 3.32 11.01 4.85
N LEU A 16 4.64 10.96 4.70
CA LEU A 16 5.40 11.98 3.98
C LEU A 16 4.97 12.05 2.51
N ILE A 17 4.80 10.91 1.87
CA ILE A 17 4.32 10.85 0.49
C ILE A 17 2.93 11.47 0.39
N GLY A 18 2.04 11.05 1.29
CA GLY A 18 0.67 11.56 1.28
C GLY A 18 0.58 13.06 1.49
N LYS A 19 1.34 13.60 2.43
CA LYS A 19 1.39 15.06 2.66
C LYS A 19 1.87 15.81 1.42
N ASN A 20 2.91 15.28 0.78
CA ASN A 20 3.46 15.90 -0.43
C ASN A 20 2.42 15.92 -1.55
N LEU A 21 1.73 14.79 -1.76
CA LEU A 21 0.72 14.71 -2.80
C LEU A 21 -0.51 15.56 -2.49
N ILE A 22 -0.91 15.65 -1.23
CA ILE A 22 -2.00 16.54 -0.83
C ILE A 22 -1.66 18.00 -1.17
N ASN A 23 -0.43 18.41 -0.91
CA ASN A 23 0.03 19.74 -1.28
C ASN A 23 0.00 19.99 -2.78
N LYS A 24 0.13 18.93 -3.58
CA LYS A 24 0.05 18.98 -5.04
C LYS A 24 -1.37 18.79 -5.56
N LYS A 25 -2.36 18.85 -4.66
CA LYS A 25 -3.80 18.82 -4.99
C LYS A 25 -4.34 17.44 -5.36
N PHE A 26 -3.63 16.38 -5.04
CA PHE A 26 -4.18 15.03 -5.16
C PHE A 26 -5.14 14.74 -4.01
N ASN A 27 -6.13 13.91 -4.28
CA ASN A 27 -7.06 13.41 -3.26
C ASN A 27 -6.51 12.12 -2.67
N ILE A 28 -6.12 12.14 -1.42
CA ILE A 28 -5.42 11.02 -0.77
C ILE A 28 -6.28 10.34 0.28
N LEU A 29 -6.39 9.02 0.18
CA LEU A 29 -6.95 8.17 1.22
C LEU A 29 -5.83 7.26 1.74
N PHE A 30 -5.57 7.31 3.04
CA PHE A 30 -4.61 6.37 3.65
C PHE A 30 -5.33 5.10 4.06
N ILE A 31 -4.81 3.96 3.66
CA ILE A 31 -5.26 2.66 4.17
C ILE A 31 -4.18 2.15 5.10
N CYS A 32 -4.39 2.36 6.38
CA CYS A 32 -3.43 1.97 7.41
C CYS A 32 -3.56 0.48 7.68
N LEU A 33 -2.50 -0.26 7.43
CA LEU A 33 -2.50 -1.70 7.70
C LEU A 33 -2.44 -1.91 9.21
N LYS A 34 -3.47 -2.55 9.74
CA LYS A 34 -3.57 -2.82 11.16
C LYS A 34 -2.33 -3.58 11.64
N ASP A 35 -1.82 -3.20 12.80
CA ASP A 35 -0.62 -3.76 13.43
C ASP A 35 0.70 -3.36 12.77
N PHE A 36 0.66 -2.58 11.70
CA PHE A 36 1.87 -2.08 11.03
C PHE A 36 1.91 -0.55 11.04
N ALA A 37 0.91 0.10 10.48
CA ALA A 37 0.84 1.56 10.53
C ALA A 37 0.29 2.02 11.88
N ASP A 38 0.85 3.12 12.41
CA ASP A 38 0.32 3.73 13.62
C ASP A 38 -0.83 4.67 13.26
N PRO A 39 -2.08 4.32 13.57
CA PRO A 39 -3.22 5.16 13.17
C PRO A 39 -3.21 6.55 13.78
N LEU A 40 -2.51 6.76 14.89
CA LEU A 40 -2.40 8.07 15.49
C LEU A 40 -1.71 9.10 14.59
N LEU A 41 -0.81 8.63 13.71
CA LEU A 41 -0.11 9.50 12.77
C LEU A 41 -1.04 10.04 11.67
N TYR A 42 -2.15 9.36 11.43
CA TYR A 42 -3.04 9.66 10.30
C TYR A 42 -4.34 10.36 10.71
N LYS A 43 -4.49 10.69 12.00
CA LYS A 43 -5.74 11.26 12.54
C LYS A 43 -6.26 12.50 11.81
N LYS A 44 -5.34 13.32 11.29
CA LYS A 44 -5.71 14.57 10.61
C LYS A 44 -6.07 14.38 9.15
N PHE A 45 -6.02 13.16 8.66
CA PHE A 45 -6.21 12.85 7.25
C PHE A 45 -7.35 11.87 7.06
N ASN A 46 -7.78 11.69 5.82
CA ASN A 46 -8.72 10.63 5.50
C ASN A 46 -8.00 9.30 5.58
N PHE A 47 -8.40 8.45 6.50
CA PHE A 47 -7.78 7.13 6.63
C PHE A 47 -8.80 6.08 7.03
N LEU A 48 -8.47 4.84 6.67
CA LEU A 48 -9.16 3.63 7.11
C LEU A 48 -8.11 2.69 7.68
N GLU A 49 -8.47 1.97 8.73
CA GLU A 49 -7.59 0.93 9.28
C GLU A 49 -8.14 -0.43 8.88
N ILE A 50 -7.37 -1.19 8.12
CA ILE A 50 -7.80 -2.50 7.62
C ILE A 50 -6.66 -3.49 7.80
N SER A 51 -6.99 -4.68 8.30
CA SER A 51 -5.99 -5.73 8.45
C SER A 51 -5.52 -6.23 7.09
N ILE A 52 -4.22 -6.49 6.96
CA ILE A 52 -3.67 -7.09 5.75
C ILE A 52 -4.23 -8.49 5.49
N THR A 53 -4.73 -9.16 6.54
CA THR A 53 -5.38 -10.46 6.38
C THR A 53 -6.78 -10.35 5.76
N SER A 54 -7.32 -9.14 5.69
CA SER A 54 -8.65 -8.88 5.12
C SER A 54 -8.55 -8.23 3.75
N PHE A 55 -7.91 -8.92 2.81
CA PHE A 55 -7.65 -8.41 1.46
C PHE A 55 -8.92 -7.99 0.74
N SER A 56 -9.99 -8.77 0.89
CA SER A 56 -11.27 -8.43 0.27
C SER A 56 -11.85 -7.13 0.83
N LYS A 57 -11.61 -6.82 2.10
CA LYS A 57 -12.05 -5.55 2.69
C LYS A 57 -11.27 -4.38 2.12
N ILE A 58 -9.97 -4.55 1.87
CA ILE A 58 -9.17 -3.51 1.23
C ILE A 58 -9.71 -3.26 -0.17
N LEU A 59 -9.94 -4.32 -0.94
CA LEU A 59 -10.47 -4.20 -2.29
C LEU A 59 -11.84 -3.50 -2.30
N LYS A 60 -12.73 -3.88 -1.40
CA LYS A 60 -14.05 -3.25 -1.28
C LYS A 60 -13.93 -1.77 -0.93
N ALA A 61 -13.00 -1.41 -0.05
CA ALA A 61 -12.77 -0.01 0.30
C ALA A 61 -12.30 0.79 -0.91
N LEU A 62 -11.38 0.24 -1.69
CA LEU A 62 -10.91 0.91 -2.91
C LEU A 62 -12.04 1.14 -3.90
N GLN A 63 -12.92 0.16 -4.06
CA GLN A 63 -14.07 0.25 -4.95
C GLN A 63 -15.10 1.26 -4.44
N LYS A 64 -15.43 1.19 -3.16
CA LYS A 64 -16.41 2.08 -2.54
C LYS A 64 -15.96 3.54 -2.58
N GLU A 65 -14.68 3.78 -2.33
CA GLU A 65 -14.10 5.12 -2.31
C GLU A 65 -13.74 5.64 -3.69
N LYS A 66 -13.97 4.84 -4.73
CA LYS A 66 -13.71 5.20 -6.13
C LYS A 66 -12.26 5.64 -6.34
N VAL A 67 -11.35 4.85 -5.81
CA VAL A 67 -9.91 5.08 -5.94
C VAL A 67 -9.47 4.81 -7.38
N ASP A 68 -8.63 5.67 -7.91
CA ASP A 68 -8.12 5.53 -9.29
C ASP A 68 -6.82 4.73 -9.33
N GLU A 69 -5.92 5.02 -8.41
CA GLU A 69 -4.60 4.41 -8.38
C GLU A 69 -4.20 4.15 -6.93
N ILE A 70 -3.21 3.30 -6.73
CA ILE A 70 -2.72 2.97 -5.39
C ILE A 70 -1.23 3.19 -5.27
N ILE A 71 -0.79 3.41 -4.04
CA ILE A 71 0.62 3.40 -3.64
C ILE A 71 0.74 2.37 -2.53
N MET A 72 1.76 1.54 -2.58
CA MET A 72 2.07 0.60 -1.50
C MET A 72 3.45 0.93 -0.98
N VAL A 73 3.52 1.33 0.29
CA VAL A 73 4.77 1.80 0.87
C VAL A 73 4.77 1.58 2.38
N GLY A 74 5.94 1.54 2.96
CA GLY A 74 6.13 1.22 4.36
C GLY A 74 6.50 -0.25 4.55
N LYS A 75 7.02 -0.55 5.71
CA LYS A 75 7.46 -1.92 6.01
C LYS A 75 6.30 -2.75 6.55
N ILE A 76 6.29 -4.03 6.23
CA ILE A 76 5.39 -5.01 6.80
C ILE A 76 6.24 -6.13 7.41
N SER A 77 6.98 -5.76 8.44
CA SER A 77 7.82 -6.71 9.17
C SER A 77 6.96 -7.72 9.93
N ARG A 78 7.51 -8.86 10.25
CA ARG A 78 6.83 -9.94 10.98
C ARG A 78 5.63 -10.50 10.21
N PHE A 79 5.62 -10.33 8.90
CA PHE A 79 4.51 -10.77 8.07
C PHE A 79 4.90 -12.01 7.29
N ASN A 80 4.03 -13.02 7.33
CA ASN A 80 4.19 -14.23 6.54
C ASN A 80 2.95 -14.39 5.68
N ILE A 81 3.15 -14.44 4.36
CA ILE A 81 2.03 -14.57 3.41
C ILE A 81 1.21 -15.83 3.67
N LEU A 82 1.82 -16.87 4.26
CA LEU A 82 1.11 -18.10 4.58
C LEU A 82 0.08 -17.92 5.69
N ASP A 83 0.22 -16.87 6.49
CA ASP A 83 -0.70 -16.56 7.58
C ASP A 83 -1.89 -15.71 7.14
N ILE A 84 -1.91 -15.26 5.88
CA ILE A 84 -3.01 -14.45 5.36
C ILE A 84 -4.18 -15.35 4.98
N ASN A 85 -5.37 -14.99 5.46
CA ASN A 85 -6.60 -15.62 5.02
C ASN A 85 -7.13 -14.86 3.81
N PHE A 86 -6.87 -15.40 2.62
CA PHE A 86 -7.44 -14.86 1.39
C PHE A 86 -8.76 -15.57 1.11
N ASP A 87 -9.66 -14.89 0.41
CA ASP A 87 -10.84 -15.59 -0.08
C ASP A 87 -10.42 -16.60 -1.19
N LEU A 88 -11.31 -17.55 -1.47
CA LEU A 88 -10.97 -18.64 -2.40
C LEU A 88 -10.66 -18.14 -3.82
N ASN A 89 -11.29 -17.04 -4.23
CA ASN A 89 -11.09 -16.51 -5.58
C ASN A 89 -9.73 -15.88 -5.77
N THR A 90 -9.18 -15.27 -4.71
CA THR A 90 -7.90 -14.58 -4.79
C THR A 90 -6.74 -15.46 -4.36
N LEU A 91 -7.00 -16.49 -3.54
CA LEU A 91 -5.96 -17.34 -2.99
C LEU A 91 -5.11 -18.02 -4.05
N GLY A 92 -5.75 -18.58 -5.05
CA GLY A 92 -5.03 -19.26 -6.15
C GLY A 92 -4.15 -18.29 -6.93
N LEU A 93 -4.68 -17.11 -7.22
CA LEU A 93 -3.95 -16.07 -7.94
C LEU A 93 -2.71 -15.61 -7.18
N ILE A 94 -2.88 -15.34 -5.89
CA ILE A 94 -1.79 -14.87 -5.03
C ILE A 94 -0.73 -15.95 -4.87
N LYS A 95 -1.13 -17.21 -4.67
CA LYS A 95 -0.19 -18.32 -4.59
C LYS A 95 0.64 -18.46 -5.86
N LYS A 96 -0.01 -18.31 -7.02
CA LYS A 96 0.69 -18.40 -8.29
C LYS A 96 1.79 -17.35 -8.39
N TYR A 97 1.47 -16.10 -8.14
CA TYR A 97 2.45 -15.02 -8.20
C TYR A 97 3.53 -15.19 -7.13
N PHE A 98 3.15 -15.61 -5.94
CA PHE A 98 4.11 -15.81 -4.85
C PHE A 98 5.14 -16.88 -5.20
N LEU A 99 4.71 -17.98 -5.80
CA LEU A 99 5.61 -19.07 -6.20
C LEU A 99 6.52 -18.69 -7.36
N GLU A 100 6.05 -17.83 -8.26
CA GLU A 100 6.84 -17.38 -9.41
C GLU A 100 7.86 -16.30 -9.04
N SER A 101 7.63 -15.56 -7.97
CA SER A 101 8.51 -14.48 -7.54
C SER A 101 9.63 -15.01 -6.66
N LYS A 102 10.79 -14.35 -6.72
CA LYS A 102 11.94 -14.70 -5.88
C LYS A 102 12.49 -13.43 -5.23
N GLY A 103 12.99 -13.59 -4.00
CA GLY A 103 13.62 -12.52 -3.26
C GLY A 103 12.71 -11.78 -2.30
N ASP A 104 13.23 -10.70 -1.72
CA ASP A 104 12.56 -9.96 -0.64
C ASP A 104 11.35 -9.16 -1.12
N ASP A 105 11.31 -8.84 -2.42
CA ASP A 105 10.20 -8.08 -3.00
C ASP A 105 9.02 -8.95 -3.41
N LYS A 106 9.12 -10.24 -3.16
CA LYS A 106 8.12 -11.23 -3.56
C LYS A 106 6.70 -10.86 -3.13
N LEU A 107 6.55 -10.49 -1.85
CA LEU A 107 5.25 -10.12 -1.31
C LEU A 107 4.71 -8.86 -1.98
N LEU A 108 5.53 -7.85 -2.12
CA LEU A 108 5.13 -6.59 -2.73
C LEU A 108 4.70 -6.79 -4.19
N ILE A 109 5.48 -7.55 -4.95
CA ILE A 109 5.17 -7.84 -6.35
C ILE A 109 3.85 -8.60 -6.46
N THR A 110 3.65 -9.60 -5.59
CA THR A 110 2.44 -10.40 -5.57
C THR A 110 1.20 -9.53 -5.32
N ILE A 111 1.28 -8.67 -4.32
CA ILE A 111 0.17 -7.80 -3.96
C ILE A 111 -0.10 -6.76 -5.04
N SER A 112 0.96 -6.18 -5.62
CA SER A 112 0.83 -5.20 -6.69
C SER A 112 0.12 -5.79 -7.91
N ASN A 113 0.50 -7.00 -8.30
CA ASN A 113 -0.13 -7.69 -9.42
C ASN A 113 -1.59 -8.01 -9.14
N PHE A 114 -1.91 -8.38 -7.91
CA PHE A 114 -3.29 -8.63 -7.52
C PHE A 114 -4.15 -7.37 -7.72
N PHE A 115 -3.71 -6.23 -7.22
CA PHE A 115 -4.48 -5.00 -7.34
C PHE A 115 -4.57 -4.53 -8.79
N LEU A 116 -3.48 -4.67 -9.55
CA LEU A 116 -3.49 -4.31 -10.97
C LEU A 116 -4.56 -5.10 -11.73
N GLN A 117 -4.67 -6.39 -11.47
CA GLN A 117 -5.68 -7.22 -12.11
C GLN A 117 -7.10 -6.85 -11.71
N LYS A 118 -7.27 -6.24 -10.53
CA LYS A 118 -8.57 -5.77 -10.07
C LYS A 118 -8.89 -4.34 -10.51
N GLY A 119 -8.03 -3.75 -11.33
CA GLY A 119 -8.27 -2.42 -11.88
C GLY A 119 -7.64 -1.28 -11.11
N PHE A 120 -6.68 -1.56 -10.23
CA PHE A 120 -6.01 -0.55 -9.40
C PHE A 120 -4.52 -0.53 -9.71
N PRO A 121 -4.09 0.27 -10.70
CA PRO A 121 -2.67 0.38 -11.04
C PRO A 121 -1.90 1.16 -9.99
N LEU A 122 -0.58 0.96 -9.96
CA LEU A 122 0.30 1.69 -9.08
C LEU A 122 0.52 3.11 -9.60
N PHE A 123 0.43 4.07 -8.69
CA PHE A 123 0.80 5.46 -8.97
C PHE A 123 2.32 5.62 -8.81
N ASN A 124 2.95 6.30 -9.76
CA ASN A 124 4.40 6.53 -9.71
C ASN A 124 4.71 7.73 -8.81
N TRP A 125 4.74 7.51 -7.49
CA TRP A 125 5.03 8.57 -6.53
C TRP A 125 6.47 9.05 -6.61
N ILE A 126 7.37 8.21 -7.13
CA ILE A 126 8.79 8.55 -7.23
C ILE A 126 8.99 9.76 -8.13
N GLU A 127 8.28 9.81 -9.25
CA GLU A 127 8.34 10.97 -10.14
C GLU A 127 7.75 12.24 -9.52
N GLU A 128 6.69 12.08 -8.72
CA GLU A 128 6.01 13.22 -8.09
C GLU A 128 6.73 13.73 -6.85
N CYS A 129 7.48 12.88 -6.18
CA CYS A 129 8.13 13.21 -4.92
C CYS A 129 9.61 12.84 -4.93
N PRO A 130 10.40 13.40 -5.88
CA PRO A 130 11.82 13.02 -5.99
C PRO A 130 12.64 13.37 -4.75
N GLU A 131 12.24 14.38 -4.01
CA GLU A 131 12.92 14.79 -2.78
C GLU A 131 12.85 13.75 -1.67
N LEU A 132 11.84 12.90 -1.68
CA LEU A 132 11.66 11.86 -0.66
C LEU A 132 12.55 10.65 -0.90
N ILE A 133 13.01 10.44 -2.13
CA ILE A 133 13.91 9.32 -2.46
C ILE A 133 15.26 9.49 -1.77
N ALA A 134 15.81 10.70 -1.79
CA ALA A 134 17.07 10.98 -1.11
C ALA A 134 16.98 10.71 0.39
N LYS A 135 15.85 11.04 1.01
CA LYS A 135 15.62 10.76 2.42
C LYS A 135 15.51 9.27 2.69
N GLU A 136 14.81 8.55 1.82
CA GLU A 136 14.67 7.10 1.96
C GLU A 136 16.02 6.40 1.83
N ASP A 137 16.81 6.79 0.84
CA ASP A 137 18.16 6.24 0.66
C ASP A 137 19.03 6.45 1.90
N ASN A 138 18.94 7.63 2.50
CA ASN A 138 19.67 7.92 3.73
C ASN A 138 19.19 7.07 4.90
N LEU A 139 17.89 6.77 4.95
CA LEU A 139 17.31 5.94 6.00
C LEU A 139 17.61 4.46 5.82
N THR A 140 17.78 4.01 4.58
CA THR A 140 18.01 2.59 4.28
C THR A 140 19.48 2.19 4.29
N LYS A 141 20.39 3.15 4.27
CA LYS A 141 21.83 2.88 4.27
C LYS A 141 22.44 2.75 5.66
N VAL A 142 21.63 2.60 6.65
CA VAL A 142 22.10 2.45 8.03
C VAL A 142 22.63 1.05 8.29
#